data_4aa63004f7cf3bc511673e6f855693b0
#
_entry.id   4aa63004f7cf3bc511673e6f855693b0
#
_cell.length_a   1.000
_cell.length_b   1.000
_cell.length_c   1.000
_cell.angle_alpha   90.00
_cell.angle_beta   90.00
_cell.angle_gamma   90.00
#
_symmetry.space_group_name_H-M   'P 1'
#
loop_
_entity.id
_entity.type
_entity.pdbx_description
1 polymer ?
#
loop_
_entity_poly.entity_id
_entity_poly.type
_entity_poly.pdbx_seq_one_letter_code
_entity_poly.pdbx_strand_id
1 'polypeptide(L)'
;VLITGGMGFIGLHTARAFVDAGEDVVITWFQTWREPDFIKDEYHKRVLVEQGDVSQGSVIRDIAKKHKVDRIVHLAVPGVAALSAVDDYKTNMNGLIDALGAAREAEVARITIASSIAVYHSMGDGPYYETDNLPVESANPTETYKKAWEILGNHYASRTGIELINM
;
A
#
# COMPACT_ATOMS: atom_id res chain seq x y z
N VAL A 1 9.76 -1.85 -9.29
CA VAL A 1 8.82 -1.84 -8.15
C VAL A 1 7.89 -0.64 -8.25
N LEU A 2 6.59 -0.82 -7.98
CA LEU A 2 5.63 0.29 -7.83
C LEU A 2 5.33 0.53 -6.35
N ILE A 3 5.45 1.79 -5.90
CA ILE A 3 5.17 2.18 -4.52
C ILE A 3 4.01 3.18 -4.52
N THR A 4 2.81 2.74 -4.14
CA THR A 4 1.68 3.66 -3.99
C THR A 4 1.82 4.46 -2.70
N GLY A 5 1.42 5.73 -2.71
CA GLY A 5 1.71 6.63 -1.59
C GLY A 5 3.21 6.90 -1.43
N GLY A 6 3.97 6.73 -2.51
CA GLY A 6 5.43 6.84 -2.52
C GLY A 6 5.96 8.21 -2.14
N MET A 7 5.13 9.26 -2.24
CA MET A 7 5.49 10.62 -1.83
C MET A 7 5.23 10.88 -0.32
N GLY A 8 4.68 9.91 0.41
CA GLY A 8 4.54 9.96 1.86
C GLY A 8 5.87 9.67 2.58
N PHE A 9 5.89 9.87 3.91
CA PHE A 9 7.11 9.65 4.71
C PHE A 9 7.66 8.22 4.53
N ILE A 10 6.84 7.20 4.79
CA ILE A 10 7.25 5.79 4.64
C ILE A 10 7.61 5.49 3.17
N GLY A 11 6.78 5.97 2.22
CA GLY A 11 6.97 5.71 0.80
C GLY A 11 8.30 6.21 0.24
N LEU A 12 8.73 7.40 0.64
CA LEU A 12 10.01 7.97 0.22
C LEU A 12 11.21 7.18 0.76
N HIS A 13 11.16 6.77 2.03
CA HIS A 13 12.21 5.93 2.62
C HIS A 13 12.22 4.52 2.00
N THR A 14 11.05 3.97 1.68
CA THR A 14 10.93 2.71 0.95
C THR A 14 11.54 2.83 -0.45
N ALA A 15 11.21 3.91 -1.18
CA ALA A 15 11.80 4.17 -2.49
C ALA A 15 13.32 4.28 -2.42
N ARG A 16 13.86 4.99 -1.44
CA ARG A 16 15.32 5.10 -1.23
C ARG A 16 15.95 3.73 -0.99
N ALA A 17 15.36 2.92 -0.13
CA ALA A 17 15.87 1.58 0.15
C ALA A 17 15.92 0.68 -1.10
N PHE A 18 14.92 0.73 -1.96
CA PHE A 18 14.93 0.00 -3.23
C PHE A 18 16.00 0.53 -4.19
N VAL A 19 16.14 1.84 -4.31
CA VAL A 19 17.19 2.45 -5.13
C VAL A 19 18.60 2.03 -4.65
N ASP A 20 18.83 2.05 -3.35
CA ASP A 20 20.09 1.61 -2.75
C ASP A 20 20.37 0.11 -2.97
N ALA A 21 19.32 -0.69 -3.05
CA ALA A 21 19.39 -2.11 -3.40
C ALA A 21 19.60 -2.37 -4.91
N GLY A 22 19.67 -1.33 -5.73
CA GLY A 22 19.88 -1.47 -7.16
C GLY A 22 18.62 -1.58 -8.00
N GLU A 23 17.45 -1.30 -7.46
CA GLU A 23 16.15 -1.42 -8.12
C GLU A 23 15.66 -0.09 -8.70
N ASP A 24 14.93 -0.16 -9.80
CA ASP A 24 14.18 0.98 -10.32
C ASP A 24 12.79 1.03 -9.68
N VAL A 25 12.33 2.22 -9.34
CA VAL A 25 11.05 2.42 -8.66
C VAL A 25 10.14 3.39 -9.41
N VAL A 26 8.85 3.12 -9.34
CA VAL A 26 7.79 4.06 -9.71
C VAL A 26 7.09 4.43 -8.41
N ILE A 27 7.03 5.72 -8.09
CA ILE A 27 6.31 6.21 -6.93
C ILE A 27 5.05 6.96 -7.36
N THR A 28 3.96 6.79 -6.61
CA THR A 28 2.76 7.59 -6.86
C THR A 28 2.61 8.71 -5.84
N TRP A 29 1.99 9.81 -6.29
CA TRP A 29 1.55 10.90 -5.45
C TRP A 29 0.11 11.31 -5.77
N PHE A 30 -0.56 11.91 -4.79
CA PHE A 30 -1.91 12.44 -4.94
C PHE A 30 -2.06 13.72 -4.11
N GLN A 31 -2.64 14.76 -4.69
CA GLN A 31 -2.89 16.08 -4.09
C GLN A 31 -1.65 16.86 -3.64
N THR A 32 -0.72 16.25 -2.92
CA THR A 32 0.44 16.96 -2.37
C THR A 32 1.73 16.48 -3.02
N TRP A 33 2.41 17.39 -3.70
CA TRP A 33 3.77 17.17 -4.20
C TRP A 33 4.79 17.55 -3.14
N ARG A 34 5.87 16.77 -3.03
CA ARG A 34 7.03 17.07 -2.20
C ARG A 34 8.30 16.78 -2.99
N GLU A 35 9.34 17.56 -2.74
CA GLU A 35 10.69 17.30 -3.30
C GLU A 35 11.65 16.96 -2.16
N PRO A 36 11.74 15.69 -1.77
CA PRO A 36 12.66 15.29 -0.72
C PRO A 36 14.09 15.30 -1.24
N ASP A 37 14.97 16.08 -0.61
CA ASP A 37 16.35 16.26 -1.02
C ASP A 37 17.14 14.95 -1.15
N PHE A 38 16.87 13.99 -0.27
CA PHE A 38 17.66 12.76 -0.19
C PHE A 38 17.40 11.75 -1.34
N ILE A 39 16.41 11.99 -2.20
CA ILE A 39 16.09 11.12 -3.35
C ILE A 39 15.92 11.88 -4.67
N LYS A 40 15.92 13.20 -4.64
CA LYS A 40 15.65 14.02 -5.85
C LYS A 40 16.62 13.77 -6.99
N ASP A 41 17.86 13.41 -6.69
CA ASP A 41 18.89 13.14 -7.69
C ASP A 41 18.62 11.87 -8.50
N GLU A 42 17.73 11.01 -8.03
CA GLU A 42 17.30 9.79 -8.71
C GLU A 42 16.04 9.98 -9.57
N TYR A 43 15.37 11.13 -9.48
CA TYR A 43 14.20 11.42 -10.30
C TYR A 43 14.52 11.37 -11.78
N HIS A 44 13.62 10.79 -12.57
CA HIS A 44 13.75 10.55 -14.01
C HIS A 44 14.96 9.66 -14.42
N LYS A 45 15.66 9.09 -13.45
CA LYS A 45 16.68 8.07 -13.66
C LYS A 45 16.15 6.73 -13.18
N ARG A 46 16.24 6.48 -11.88
CA ARG A 46 15.78 5.26 -11.21
C ARG A 46 14.49 5.44 -10.43
N VAL A 47 14.06 6.67 -10.19
CA VAL A 47 12.80 7.02 -9.56
C VAL A 47 11.90 7.73 -10.57
N LEU A 48 10.89 7.00 -11.06
CA LEU A 48 9.84 7.55 -11.89
C LEU A 48 8.67 7.98 -11.01
N VAL A 49 8.01 9.06 -11.39
CA VAL A 49 6.96 9.67 -10.58
C VAL A 49 5.67 9.76 -11.37
N GLU A 50 4.60 9.17 -10.84
CA GLU A 50 3.28 9.18 -11.46
C GLU A 50 2.25 9.85 -10.53
N GLN A 51 1.38 10.66 -11.09
CA GLN A 51 0.24 11.18 -10.35
C GLN A 51 -0.92 10.18 -10.45
N GLY A 52 -1.57 9.87 -9.34
CA GLY A 52 -2.74 9.00 -9.35
C GLY A 52 -3.42 8.88 -8.01
N ASP A 53 -4.74 8.93 -8.05
CA ASP A 53 -5.61 8.61 -6.93
C ASP A 53 -5.87 7.10 -6.91
N VAL A 54 -5.37 6.42 -5.91
CA VAL A 54 -5.50 4.96 -5.77
C VAL A 54 -6.94 4.50 -5.53
N SER A 55 -7.86 5.41 -5.23
CA SER A 55 -9.29 5.11 -5.10
C SER A 55 -10.05 5.17 -6.43
N GLN A 56 -9.37 5.53 -7.52
CA GLN A 56 -9.95 5.70 -8.86
C GLN A 56 -9.65 4.48 -9.74
N GLY A 57 -10.41 3.42 -9.54
CA GLY A 57 -10.51 2.28 -10.43
C GLY A 57 -9.18 1.73 -10.98
N SER A 58 -8.81 2.07 -12.21
CA SER A 58 -7.70 1.45 -12.94
C SER A 58 -6.33 2.09 -12.72
N VAL A 59 -6.21 3.14 -11.91
CA VAL A 59 -4.97 3.95 -11.83
C VAL A 59 -3.72 3.12 -11.49
N ILE A 60 -3.79 2.31 -10.45
CA ILE A 60 -2.64 1.47 -10.05
C ILE A 60 -2.29 0.49 -11.17
N ARG A 61 -3.31 -0.13 -11.77
CA ARG A 61 -3.15 -1.09 -12.87
C ARG A 61 -2.48 -0.46 -14.08
N ASP A 62 -2.96 0.71 -14.49
CA ASP A 62 -2.47 1.37 -15.69
C ASP A 62 -1.02 1.83 -15.52
N ILE A 63 -0.66 2.32 -14.31
CA ILE A 63 0.73 2.62 -13.95
C ILE A 63 1.58 1.34 -13.94
N ALA A 64 1.09 0.27 -13.32
CA ALA A 64 1.82 -1.00 -13.25
C ALA A 64 2.12 -1.57 -14.66
N LYS A 65 1.14 -1.55 -15.56
CA LYS A 65 1.31 -1.99 -16.95
C LYS A 65 2.24 -1.08 -17.75
N LYS A 66 2.08 0.24 -17.62
CA LYS A 66 2.92 1.24 -18.30
C LYS A 66 4.40 1.04 -18.00
N HIS A 67 4.74 0.78 -16.76
CA HIS A 67 6.12 0.63 -16.31
C HIS A 67 6.58 -0.82 -16.17
N LYS A 68 5.74 -1.80 -16.55
CA LYS A 68 6.04 -3.23 -16.49
C LYS A 68 6.61 -3.63 -15.12
N VAL A 69 5.95 -3.20 -14.06
CA VAL A 69 6.40 -3.48 -12.69
C VAL A 69 6.21 -4.96 -12.35
N ASP A 70 7.12 -5.50 -11.58
CA ASP A 70 7.13 -6.90 -11.12
C ASP A 70 6.71 -7.05 -9.65
N ARG A 71 6.69 -5.96 -8.90
CA ARG A 71 6.33 -5.91 -7.48
C ARG A 71 5.57 -4.63 -7.15
N ILE A 72 4.60 -4.73 -6.23
CA ILE A 72 3.85 -3.57 -5.73
C ILE A 72 4.03 -3.46 -4.21
N VAL A 73 4.31 -2.26 -3.71
CA VAL A 73 4.25 -1.89 -2.30
C VAL A 73 3.12 -0.89 -2.13
N HIS A 74 2.02 -1.33 -1.53
CA HIS A 74 0.81 -0.52 -1.37
C HIS A 74 0.77 0.16 0.00
N LEU A 75 1.17 1.45 0.03
CA LEU A 75 1.21 2.29 1.24
C LEU A 75 0.14 3.38 1.24
N ALA A 76 -0.52 3.61 0.10
CA ALA A 76 -1.50 4.69 -0.03
C ALA A 76 -2.75 4.41 0.81
N VAL A 77 -3.04 5.31 1.72
CA VAL A 77 -4.27 5.33 2.54
C VAL A 77 -4.77 6.77 2.65
N PRO A 78 -6.07 7.00 2.84
CA PRO A 78 -6.57 8.34 3.12
C PRO A 78 -6.01 8.87 4.44
N GLY A 79 -5.95 10.19 4.59
CA GLY A 79 -5.59 10.82 5.87
C GLY A 79 -6.63 10.48 6.94
N VAL A 80 -6.17 10.20 8.14
CA VAL A 80 -7.03 9.88 9.30
C VAL A 80 -7.99 11.05 9.57
N ALA A 81 -9.28 10.74 9.76
CA ALA A 81 -10.36 11.70 10.08
C ALA A 81 -10.60 12.81 9.03
N ALA A 82 -10.07 12.68 7.82
CA ALA A 82 -10.27 13.68 6.75
C ALA A 82 -11.55 13.48 5.96
N LEU A 83 -12.19 12.30 6.04
CA LEU A 83 -13.32 11.90 5.21
C LEU A 83 -14.57 11.58 6.04
N SER A 84 -15.74 11.59 5.39
CA SER A 84 -16.94 11.01 5.99
C SER A 84 -16.78 9.51 6.17
N ALA A 85 -17.52 8.88 7.08
CA ALA A 85 -17.41 7.44 7.33
C ALA A 85 -17.63 6.60 6.05
N VAL A 86 -18.51 7.04 5.15
CA VAL A 86 -18.77 6.34 3.88
C VAL A 86 -17.63 6.52 2.90
N ASP A 87 -17.08 7.72 2.79
CA ASP A 87 -15.98 8.00 1.88
C ASP A 87 -14.67 7.35 2.36
N ASP A 88 -14.46 7.34 3.68
CA ASP A 88 -13.35 6.63 4.31
C ASP A 88 -13.39 5.14 4.01
N TYR A 89 -14.56 4.50 4.20
CA TYR A 89 -14.77 3.10 3.82
C TYR A 89 -14.49 2.86 2.33
N LYS A 90 -15.08 3.65 1.44
CA LYS A 90 -14.89 3.49 0.00
C LYS A 90 -13.42 3.63 -0.40
N THR A 91 -12.75 4.67 0.10
CA THR A 91 -11.36 4.94 -0.28
C THR A 91 -10.42 3.84 0.19
N ASN A 92 -10.58 3.37 1.43
CA ASN A 92 -9.77 2.28 1.95
C ASN A 92 -10.02 0.97 1.20
N MET A 93 -11.27 0.62 0.95
CA MET A 93 -11.60 -0.65 0.31
C MET A 93 -11.30 -0.64 -1.19
N ASN A 94 -11.62 0.44 -1.91
CA ASN A 94 -11.28 0.55 -3.33
C ASN A 94 -9.77 0.54 -3.55
N GLY A 95 -9.01 1.26 -2.71
CA GLY A 95 -7.55 1.25 -2.79
C GLY A 95 -6.97 -0.16 -2.69
N LEU A 96 -7.45 -0.96 -1.74
CA LEU A 96 -7.04 -2.37 -1.61
C LEU A 96 -7.45 -3.20 -2.83
N ILE A 97 -8.72 -3.10 -3.25
CA ILE A 97 -9.25 -3.88 -4.39
C ILE A 97 -8.46 -3.56 -5.66
N ASP A 98 -8.20 -2.28 -5.90
CA ASP A 98 -7.46 -1.84 -7.08
C ASP A 98 -5.99 -2.27 -7.04
N ALA A 99 -5.35 -2.23 -5.86
CA ALA A 99 -3.98 -2.73 -5.71
C ALA A 99 -3.87 -4.24 -5.96
N LEU A 100 -4.77 -5.03 -5.41
CA LEU A 100 -4.83 -6.48 -5.61
C LEU A 100 -5.18 -6.83 -7.07
N GLY A 101 -6.15 -6.12 -7.65
CA GLY A 101 -6.53 -6.28 -9.06
C GLY A 101 -5.38 -5.94 -10.00
N ALA A 102 -4.67 -4.82 -9.73
CA ALA A 102 -3.50 -4.42 -10.50
C ALA A 102 -2.36 -5.44 -10.41
N ALA A 103 -2.12 -5.99 -9.22
CA ALA A 103 -1.11 -7.03 -9.01
C ALA A 103 -1.37 -8.26 -9.89
N ARG A 104 -2.63 -8.70 -9.97
CA ARG A 104 -3.03 -9.82 -10.83
C ARG A 104 -2.93 -9.48 -12.31
N GLU A 105 -3.48 -8.35 -12.73
CA GLU A 105 -3.56 -7.98 -14.14
C GLU A 105 -2.21 -7.58 -14.76
N ALA A 106 -1.27 -7.12 -13.95
CA ALA A 106 0.12 -6.85 -14.34
C ALA A 106 1.04 -8.06 -14.10
N GLU A 107 0.48 -9.19 -13.65
CA GLU A 107 1.22 -10.43 -13.39
C GLU A 107 2.44 -10.22 -12.47
N VAL A 108 2.28 -9.37 -11.44
CA VAL A 108 3.37 -9.11 -10.51
C VAL A 108 3.69 -10.35 -9.67
N ALA A 109 4.97 -10.56 -9.37
CA ALA A 109 5.40 -11.69 -8.54
C ALA A 109 4.97 -11.53 -7.07
N ARG A 110 4.96 -10.28 -6.57
CA ARG A 110 4.68 -10.00 -5.15
C ARG A 110 3.94 -8.68 -4.97
N ILE A 111 3.01 -8.67 -4.00
CA ILE A 111 2.43 -7.45 -3.46
C ILE A 111 2.65 -7.37 -1.95
N THR A 112 3.14 -6.24 -1.47
CA THR A 112 3.21 -5.91 -0.04
C THR A 112 2.13 -4.87 0.26
N ILE A 113 1.31 -5.11 1.29
CA ILE A 113 0.33 -4.14 1.79
C ILE A 113 0.73 -3.68 3.18
N ALA A 114 0.61 -2.38 3.43
CA ALA A 114 0.91 -1.82 4.75
C ALA A 114 -0.22 -2.18 5.73
N SER A 115 0.03 -3.11 6.65
CA SER A 115 -0.77 -3.31 7.83
C SER A 115 -0.45 -2.24 8.89
N SER A 116 -0.62 -2.52 10.15
CA SER A 116 -0.33 -1.61 11.24
C SER A 116 -0.28 -2.38 12.56
N ILE A 117 0.56 -1.92 13.49
CA ILE A 117 0.49 -2.36 14.90
C ILE A 117 -0.92 -2.15 15.50
N ALA A 118 -1.72 -1.27 14.93
CA ALA A 118 -3.09 -1.04 15.34
C ALA A 118 -3.98 -2.28 15.28
N VAL A 119 -3.64 -3.30 14.49
CA VAL A 119 -4.42 -4.55 14.43
C VAL A 119 -4.50 -5.26 15.79
N TYR A 120 -3.56 -4.99 16.69
CA TYR A 120 -3.51 -5.54 18.05
C TYR A 120 -4.18 -4.66 19.12
N HIS A 121 -4.69 -3.48 18.74
CA HIS A 121 -5.14 -2.47 19.70
C HIS A 121 -6.24 -2.99 20.66
N SER A 122 -7.14 -3.83 20.18
CA SER A 122 -8.22 -4.42 20.99
C SER A 122 -7.83 -5.69 21.77
N MET A 123 -6.54 -6.06 21.79
CA MET A 123 -6.05 -7.26 22.49
C MET A 123 -5.60 -7.00 23.93
N GLY A 124 -5.50 -5.74 24.37
CA GLY A 124 -4.94 -5.38 25.67
C GLY A 124 -3.41 -5.27 25.62
N ASP A 125 -2.74 -5.52 26.74
CA ASP A 125 -1.28 -5.37 26.84
C ASP A 125 -0.53 -6.54 26.21
N GLY A 126 0.54 -6.24 25.42
CA GLY A 126 1.41 -7.22 24.78
C GLY A 126 2.24 -8.07 25.75
N PRO A 127 3.13 -8.94 25.26
CA PRO A 127 3.64 -8.94 23.88
C PRO A 127 2.66 -9.53 22.87
N TYR A 128 2.73 -9.07 21.60
CA TYR A 128 1.91 -9.55 20.49
C TYR A 128 2.75 -10.43 19.54
N TYR A 129 2.12 -11.44 18.99
CA TYR A 129 2.74 -12.32 18.01
C TYR A 129 1.93 -12.36 16.72
N GLU A 130 2.60 -12.54 15.58
CA GLU A 130 1.92 -12.65 14.27
C GLU A 130 0.94 -13.83 14.17
N THR A 131 1.07 -14.80 15.09
CA THR A 131 0.18 -15.97 15.19
C THR A 131 -1.02 -15.75 16.11
N ASP A 132 -1.13 -14.59 16.74
CA ASP A 132 -2.24 -14.29 17.65
C ASP A 132 -3.55 -14.14 16.89
N ASN A 133 -4.63 -14.61 17.50
CA ASN A 133 -5.97 -14.41 16.97
C ASN A 133 -6.42 -12.98 17.21
N LEU A 134 -6.61 -12.21 16.14
CA LEU A 134 -7.10 -10.84 16.24
C LEU A 134 -8.59 -10.83 16.61
N PRO A 135 -9.02 -10.05 17.62
CA PRO A 135 -10.43 -9.86 17.93
C PRO A 135 -11.19 -9.27 16.75
N VAL A 136 -12.47 -9.59 16.60
CA VAL A 136 -13.33 -8.97 15.58
C VAL A 136 -13.64 -7.52 15.93
N GLU A 137 -13.70 -7.21 17.22
CA GLU A 137 -13.87 -5.84 17.71
C GLU A 137 -12.72 -4.95 17.28
N SER A 138 -13.03 -3.70 17.04
CA SER A 138 -12.06 -2.67 16.67
C SER A 138 -12.36 -1.37 17.39
N ALA A 139 -11.33 -0.77 17.99
CA ALA A 139 -11.44 0.46 18.76
C ALA A 139 -11.35 1.73 17.91
N ASN A 140 -10.85 1.62 16.66
CA ASN A 140 -10.65 2.78 15.79
C ASN A 140 -10.64 2.37 14.30
N PRO A 141 -10.82 3.35 13.38
CA PRO A 141 -10.87 3.07 11.94
C PRO A 141 -9.60 2.40 11.40
N THR A 142 -8.40 2.80 11.86
CA THR A 142 -7.15 2.19 11.39
C THR A 142 -7.10 0.71 11.69
N GLU A 143 -7.44 0.32 12.92
CA GLU A 143 -7.52 -1.08 13.32
C GLU A 143 -8.52 -1.84 12.44
N THR A 144 -9.72 -1.26 12.24
CA THR A 144 -10.78 -1.88 11.43
C THR A 144 -10.32 -2.18 10.02
N TYR A 145 -9.80 -1.15 9.31
CA TYR A 145 -9.41 -1.32 7.92
C TYR A 145 -8.18 -2.21 7.75
N LYS A 146 -7.21 -2.12 8.65
CA LYS A 146 -6.00 -2.94 8.54
C LYS A 146 -6.27 -4.41 8.82
N LYS A 147 -7.13 -4.76 9.78
CA LYS A 147 -7.64 -6.12 9.95
C LYS A 147 -8.38 -6.62 8.70
N ALA A 148 -9.27 -5.78 8.14
CA ALA A 148 -9.97 -6.13 6.90
C ALA A 148 -9.00 -6.33 5.72
N TRP A 149 -7.97 -5.50 5.59
CA TRP A 149 -6.96 -5.62 4.55
C TRP A 149 -6.20 -6.94 4.65
N GLU A 150 -5.77 -7.35 5.84
CA GLU A 150 -5.08 -8.62 6.05
C GLU A 150 -5.97 -9.81 5.70
N ILE A 151 -7.21 -9.82 6.19
CA ILE A 151 -8.16 -10.90 5.92
C ILE A 151 -8.45 -11.03 4.42
N LEU A 152 -8.81 -9.92 3.78
CA LEU A 152 -9.18 -9.91 2.36
C LEU A 152 -7.97 -10.13 1.46
N GLY A 153 -6.82 -9.55 1.79
CA GLY A 153 -5.58 -9.72 1.06
C GLY A 153 -5.11 -11.19 1.09
N ASN A 154 -5.07 -11.79 2.27
CA ASN A 154 -4.70 -13.20 2.44
C ASN A 154 -5.66 -14.15 1.69
N HIS A 155 -6.98 -13.87 1.77
CA HIS A 155 -7.96 -14.63 0.99
C HIS A 155 -7.72 -14.49 -0.51
N TYR A 156 -7.50 -13.28 -1.00
CA TYR A 156 -7.23 -13.02 -2.42
C TYR A 156 -5.95 -13.73 -2.88
N ALA A 157 -4.87 -13.63 -2.12
CA ALA A 157 -3.60 -14.29 -2.41
C ALA A 157 -3.75 -15.80 -2.51
N SER A 158 -4.50 -16.43 -1.58
CA SER A 158 -4.76 -17.87 -1.59
C SER A 158 -5.53 -18.34 -2.83
N ARG A 159 -6.34 -17.45 -3.44
CA ARG A 159 -7.14 -17.75 -4.64
C ARG A 159 -6.42 -17.48 -5.95
N THR A 160 -5.42 -16.63 -5.96
CA THR A 160 -4.73 -16.17 -7.16
C THR A 160 -3.30 -16.66 -7.29
N GLY A 161 -2.70 -17.15 -6.20
CA GLY A 161 -1.31 -17.58 -6.16
C GLY A 161 -0.29 -16.43 -6.12
N ILE A 162 -0.75 -15.16 -6.01
CA ILE A 162 0.16 -14.01 -5.84
C ILE A 162 0.78 -14.08 -4.44
N GLU A 163 2.09 -13.87 -4.35
CA GLU A 163 2.76 -13.73 -3.06
C GLU A 163 2.34 -12.40 -2.40
N LEU A 164 1.75 -12.48 -1.22
CA LEU A 164 1.32 -11.31 -0.44
C LEU A 164 2.08 -11.23 0.87
N ILE A 165 2.54 -10.02 1.20
CA ILE A 165 3.15 -9.70 2.49
C ILE A 165 2.30 -8.62 3.17
N ASN A 166 1.85 -8.87 4.39
CA ASN A 166 1.33 -7.86 5.31
C ASN A 166 2.51 -7.32 6.13
N MET A 167 2.73 -6.01 6.12
CA MET A 167 3.89 -5.36 6.75
C MET A 167 3.45 -4.38 7.83
#